data_2b6107d15b7c05efe196a0f5d7c0dafd
#
_entry.id   2b6107d15b7c05efe196a0f5d7c0dafd
#
_cell.length_a   1.000
_cell.length_b   1.000
_cell.length_c   1.000
_cell.angle_alpha   90.00
_cell.angle_beta   90.00
_cell.angle_gamma   90.00
#
_symmetry.space_group_name_H-M   'P 1'
#
loop_
_entity.id
_entity.type
_entity.pdbx_description
1 polymer ?
#
loop_
_entity_poly.entity_id
_entity_poly.type
_entity_poly.pdbx_seq_one_letter_code
_entity_poly.pdbx_strand_id
1 'polypeptide(L)'
;MEQEKITIAIPSEILPIVAKRRKDIPSKVLEYLILELYRLGELSSGKAAQYLDMDRFEFIRFASRQGIPFVDMDKGELSKEFKRARKAASKAKR
;
A
#
# COMPACT_ATOMS: atom_id res chain seq x y z
N MET A 1 6.77 -12.17 -11.22
CA MET A 1 7.05 -10.79 -10.76
C MET A 1 8.39 -10.76 -10.06
N GLU A 2 9.26 -9.89 -10.52
CA GLU A 2 10.56 -9.74 -9.90
C GLU A 2 10.43 -9.09 -8.53
N GLN A 3 11.26 -9.53 -7.60
CA GLN A 3 11.34 -8.94 -6.28
C GLN A 3 12.78 -8.54 -6.00
N GLU A 4 12.93 -7.46 -5.31
CA GLU A 4 14.23 -6.93 -4.96
C GLU A 4 14.32 -6.86 -3.45
N LYS A 5 15.43 -7.32 -2.90
CA LYS A 5 15.64 -7.26 -1.46
C LYS A 5 16.27 -5.93 -1.09
N ILE A 6 15.66 -5.26 -0.15
CA ILE A 6 16.13 -3.97 0.33
C ILE A 6 16.22 -4.06 1.84
N THR A 7 17.37 -3.65 2.36
CA THR A 7 17.60 -3.69 3.81
C THR A 7 17.36 -2.31 4.38
N ILE A 8 16.51 -2.24 5.40
CA ILE A 8 16.25 -0.99 6.11
C ILE A 8 16.42 -1.23 7.60
N ALA A 9 16.74 -0.15 8.31
CA ALA A 9 16.82 -0.19 9.77
C ALA A 9 15.47 0.30 10.32
N ILE A 10 14.90 -0.47 11.23
CA ILE A 10 13.64 -0.13 11.86
C ILE A 10 13.89 0.04 13.37
N PRO A 11 13.40 1.11 13.98
CA PRO A 11 13.53 1.27 15.43
C PRO A 11 12.98 0.04 16.14
N SER A 12 13.78 -0.54 17.02
CA SER A 12 13.38 -1.79 17.67
C SER A 12 12.12 -1.64 18.50
N GLU A 13 11.84 -0.45 18.98
CA GLU A 13 10.66 -0.19 19.81
C GLU A 13 9.35 -0.42 19.08
N ILE A 14 9.33 -0.23 17.76
CA ILE A 14 8.09 -0.40 17.00
C ILE A 14 7.89 -1.83 16.49
N LEU A 15 8.91 -2.68 16.58
CA LEU A 15 8.77 -4.03 16.06
C LEU A 15 7.62 -4.81 16.68
N PRO A 16 7.41 -4.78 18.02
CA PRO A 16 6.26 -5.50 18.60
C PRO A 16 4.92 -4.92 18.16
N ILE A 17 4.91 -3.64 17.78
CA ILE A 17 3.69 -3.00 17.28
C ILE A 17 3.37 -3.48 15.88
N VAL A 18 4.42 -3.71 15.08
CA VAL A 18 4.24 -4.16 13.69
C VAL A 18 3.69 -5.59 13.67
N ALA A 19 4.28 -6.48 14.45
CA ALA A 19 3.85 -7.87 14.51
C ALA A 19 4.28 -8.49 15.82
N LYS A 20 3.51 -9.48 16.28
CA LYS A 20 3.82 -10.18 17.52
C LYS A 20 5.03 -11.09 17.36
N ARG A 21 5.19 -11.69 16.19
CA ARG A 21 6.29 -12.59 15.91
C ARG A 21 7.24 -11.96 14.91
N ARG A 22 8.52 -12.12 15.22
CA ARG A 22 9.55 -11.51 14.37
C ARG A 22 9.47 -11.97 12.92
N LYS A 23 9.11 -13.23 12.72
CA LYS A 23 9.03 -13.78 11.36
C LYS A 23 7.91 -13.15 10.53
N ASP A 24 6.93 -12.54 11.18
CA ASP A 24 5.82 -11.90 10.48
C ASP A 24 6.10 -10.45 10.11
N ILE A 25 7.21 -9.88 10.60
CA ILE A 25 7.51 -8.48 10.37
C ILE A 25 7.67 -8.15 8.89
N PRO A 26 8.42 -8.91 8.09
CA PRO A 26 8.57 -8.55 6.69
C PRO A 26 7.26 -8.48 5.93
N SER A 27 6.35 -9.45 6.16
CA SER A 27 5.07 -9.42 5.46
C SER A 27 4.19 -8.28 5.95
N LYS A 28 4.25 -7.94 7.23
CA LYS A 28 3.49 -6.81 7.76
C LYS A 28 4.00 -5.49 7.20
N VAL A 29 5.31 -5.34 7.10
CA VAL A 29 5.90 -4.13 6.53
C VAL A 29 5.45 -3.97 5.08
N LEU A 30 5.45 -5.06 4.32
CA LEU A 30 4.97 -5.02 2.95
C LEU A 30 3.49 -4.63 2.89
N GLU A 31 2.67 -5.18 3.78
CA GLU A 31 1.26 -4.80 3.85
C GLU A 31 1.09 -3.31 4.08
N TYR A 32 1.82 -2.75 5.04
CA TYR A 32 1.74 -1.31 5.32
C TYR A 32 2.17 -0.49 4.11
N LEU A 33 3.23 -0.91 3.44
CA LEU A 33 3.70 -0.20 2.26
C LEU A 33 2.64 -0.21 1.16
N ILE A 34 2.08 -1.36 0.86
CA ILE A 34 1.07 -1.50 -0.19
C ILE A 34 -0.18 -0.71 0.17
N LEU A 35 -0.61 -0.77 1.43
CA LEU A 35 -1.78 -0.02 1.87
C LEU A 35 -1.57 1.48 1.70
N GLU A 36 -0.41 1.98 2.05
CA GLU A 36 -0.14 3.40 1.92
C GLU A 36 -0.12 3.84 0.46
N LEU A 37 0.52 3.04 -0.40
CA LEU A 37 0.54 3.36 -1.82
C LEU A 37 -0.87 3.32 -2.43
N TYR A 38 -1.69 2.39 -1.98
CA TYR A 38 -3.09 2.34 -2.39
C TYR A 38 -3.85 3.56 -1.89
N ARG A 39 -3.67 3.91 -0.62
CA ARG A 39 -4.33 5.08 -0.04
C ARG A 39 -3.96 6.35 -0.80
N LEU A 40 -2.71 6.45 -1.21
CA LEU A 40 -2.21 7.61 -1.94
C LEU A 40 -2.61 7.61 -3.42
N GLY A 41 -3.28 6.58 -3.89
CA GLY A 41 -3.70 6.50 -5.28
C GLY A 41 -2.61 6.07 -6.23
N GLU A 42 -1.48 5.56 -5.71
CA GLU A 42 -0.37 5.12 -6.54
C GLU A 42 -0.54 3.70 -7.04
N LEU A 43 -1.38 2.92 -6.37
CA LEU A 43 -1.69 1.55 -6.78
C LEU A 43 -3.19 1.37 -6.84
N SER A 44 -3.66 0.67 -7.88
CA SER A 44 -5.06 0.25 -7.93
C SER A 44 -5.29 -0.89 -6.94
N SER A 45 -6.55 -1.14 -6.61
CA SER A 45 -6.88 -2.25 -5.73
C SER A 45 -6.46 -3.58 -6.33
N GLY A 46 -6.58 -3.73 -7.65
CA GLY A 46 -6.17 -4.95 -8.31
C GLY A 46 -4.68 -5.20 -8.22
N LYS A 47 -3.87 -4.15 -8.44
CA LYS A 47 -2.42 -4.29 -8.31
C LYS A 47 -1.99 -4.53 -6.88
N ALA A 48 -2.60 -3.81 -5.93
CA ALA A 48 -2.29 -4.00 -4.53
C ALA A 48 -2.60 -5.43 -4.10
N ALA A 49 -3.75 -5.95 -4.51
CA ALA A 49 -4.13 -7.31 -4.22
C ALA A 49 -3.12 -8.30 -4.79
N GLN A 50 -2.70 -8.08 -6.02
CA GLN A 50 -1.73 -8.95 -6.67
C GLN A 50 -0.43 -9.01 -5.87
N TYR A 51 0.06 -7.87 -5.40
CA TYR A 51 1.31 -7.82 -4.66
C TYR A 51 1.21 -8.49 -3.29
N LEU A 52 0.01 -8.55 -2.71
CA LEU A 52 -0.21 -9.19 -1.42
C LEU A 52 -0.79 -10.59 -1.54
N ASP A 53 -0.85 -11.12 -2.76
CA ASP A 53 -1.36 -12.47 -3.02
C ASP A 53 -2.78 -12.65 -2.50
N MET A 54 -3.61 -11.65 -2.76
CA MET A 54 -5.03 -11.63 -2.41
C MET A 54 -5.84 -11.43 -3.68
N ASP A 55 -7.11 -11.83 -3.66
CA ASP A 55 -7.98 -11.36 -4.72
C ASP A 55 -8.41 -9.92 -4.42
N ARG A 56 -8.98 -9.25 -5.42
CA ARG A 56 -9.29 -7.84 -5.32
C ARG A 56 -10.27 -7.54 -4.19
N PHE A 57 -11.28 -8.38 -4.02
CA PHE A 57 -12.28 -8.16 -2.98
C PHE A 57 -11.71 -8.39 -1.59
N GLU A 58 -10.83 -9.37 -1.46
CA GLU A 58 -10.13 -9.58 -0.20
C GLU A 58 -9.31 -8.37 0.18
N PHE A 59 -8.60 -7.80 -0.79
CA PHE A 59 -7.79 -6.63 -0.52
C PHE A 59 -8.63 -5.44 -0.11
N ILE A 60 -9.77 -5.23 -0.81
CA ILE A 60 -10.65 -4.11 -0.48
C ILE A 60 -11.16 -4.23 0.94
N ARG A 61 -11.56 -5.44 1.34
CA ARG A 61 -12.02 -5.66 2.72
C ARG A 61 -10.89 -5.45 3.72
N PHE A 62 -9.71 -5.92 3.39
CA PHE A 62 -8.53 -5.74 4.23
C PHE A 62 -8.23 -4.24 4.42
N ALA A 63 -8.20 -3.49 3.34
CA ALA A 63 -7.95 -2.05 3.40
C ALA A 63 -9.04 -1.33 4.19
N SER A 64 -10.29 -1.74 4.03
CA SER A 64 -11.40 -1.14 4.77
C SER A 64 -11.23 -1.33 6.28
N ARG A 65 -10.79 -2.52 6.68
CA ARG A 65 -10.54 -2.79 8.10
C ARG A 65 -9.41 -1.93 8.64
N GLN A 66 -8.51 -1.50 7.76
CA GLN A 66 -7.42 -0.62 8.15
C GLN A 66 -7.81 0.86 8.06
N GLY A 67 -9.09 1.14 7.84
CA GLY A 67 -9.57 2.50 7.79
C GLY A 67 -9.41 3.20 6.45
N ILE A 68 -9.11 2.46 5.41
CA ILE A 68 -8.93 3.03 4.07
C ILE A 68 -10.17 2.72 3.25
N PRO A 69 -10.98 3.73 2.92
CA PRO A 69 -12.21 3.49 2.17
C PRO A 69 -11.91 3.05 0.75
N PHE A 70 -12.82 2.28 0.19
CA PHE A 70 -12.71 1.88 -1.20
C PHE A 70 -12.90 3.08 -2.11
N VAL A 71 -11.97 3.25 -3.01
CA VAL A 71 -12.06 4.25 -4.07
C VAL A 71 -12.11 3.51 -5.38
N ASP A 72 -13.17 3.74 -6.15
CA ASP A 72 -13.31 3.08 -7.44
C ASP A 72 -12.43 3.77 -8.45
N MET A 73 -11.25 3.20 -8.62
CA MET A 73 -10.24 3.77 -9.50
C MET A 73 -10.58 3.60 -10.98
N ASP A 74 -11.58 2.76 -11.25
CA ASP A 74 -11.96 2.51 -12.63
C ASP A 74 -12.94 3.56 -13.15
N LYS A 75 -13.37 4.46 -12.31
CA LYS A 75 -14.30 5.49 -12.72
C LYS A 75 -13.58 6.73 -13.18
N GLY A 76 -12.62 6.54 -13.89
CA GLY A 76 -12.23 7.41 -14.85
C GLY A 76 -11.51 8.67 -14.47
N GLU A 77 -12.04 9.75 -15.00
CA GLU A 77 -11.27 10.97 -15.12
C GLU A 77 -10.82 11.56 -13.80
N LEU A 78 -11.67 11.47 -12.80
CA LEU A 78 -11.32 12.02 -11.50
C LEU A 78 -10.12 11.30 -10.90
N SER A 79 -10.08 9.99 -11.01
CA SER A 79 -8.96 9.20 -10.55
C SER A 79 -7.67 9.59 -11.25
N LYS A 80 -7.76 9.76 -12.56
CA LYS A 80 -6.60 10.14 -13.36
C LYS A 80 -6.07 11.51 -12.96
N GLU A 81 -6.95 12.44 -12.76
CA GLU A 81 -6.57 13.78 -12.35
C GLU A 81 -5.93 13.78 -10.98
N PHE A 82 -6.50 13.01 -10.09
CA PHE A 82 -5.98 12.88 -8.74
C PHE A 82 -4.56 12.32 -8.75
N LYS A 83 -4.32 11.27 -9.52
CA LYS A 83 -2.99 10.70 -9.64
C LYS A 83 -1.99 11.69 -10.22
N ARG A 84 -2.40 12.44 -11.21
CA ARG A 84 -1.53 13.44 -11.82
C ARG A 84 -1.15 14.52 -10.82
N ALA A 85 -2.11 15.01 -10.08
CA ALA A 85 -1.86 16.02 -9.07
C ALA A 85 -0.88 15.51 -8.02
N ARG A 86 -1.04 14.28 -7.59
CA ARG A 86 -0.14 13.70 -6.61
C ARG A 86 1.28 13.56 -7.15
N LYS A 87 1.43 13.11 -8.38
CA LYS A 87 2.75 12.97 -8.98
C LYS A 87 3.44 14.31 -9.10
N ALA A 88 2.70 15.34 -9.50
CA ALA A 88 3.26 16.68 -9.58
C ALA A 88 3.70 17.18 -8.21
N ALA A 89 2.88 16.96 -7.19
CA ALA A 89 3.23 17.36 -5.83
C ALA A 89 4.46 16.62 -5.32
N SER A 90 4.54 15.32 -5.61
CA SER A 90 5.71 14.53 -5.22
C SER A 90 6.98 15.04 -5.86
N LYS A 91 6.91 15.37 -7.13
CA LYS A 91 8.07 15.90 -7.84
C LYS A 91 8.50 17.26 -7.28
N ALA A 92 7.54 18.07 -6.91
CA ALA A 92 7.83 19.39 -6.37
C ALA A 92 8.55 19.34 -5.03
N LYS A 93 8.35 18.26 -4.28
CA LYS A 93 8.94 18.13 -2.96
C LYS A 93 10.36 17.60 -2.97
N ARG A 94 10.85 17.14 -4.08
CA ARG A 94 12.19 16.57 -4.18
C ARG A 94 13.26 17.56 -4.56
#